data_b625f1cd7ea59d47d88af8d88a56e090
#
_entry.id   b625f1cd7ea59d47d88af8d88a56e090
#
_cell.length_a   1.000
_cell.length_b   1.000
_cell.length_c   1.000
_cell.angle_alpha   90.00
_cell.angle_beta   90.00
_cell.angle_gamma   90.00
#
_symmetry.space_group_name_H-M   'P 1'
#
loop_
_entity.id
_entity.type
_entity.pdbx_description
1 polymer ?
#
loop_
_entity_poly.entity_id
_entity_poly.type
_entity_poly.pdbx_seq_one_letter_code
_entity_poly.pdbx_strand_id
1 'polypeptide(L)'
;LVRSRGLGDVYKRQMYIKKGPDVVEENIKVLDLSMDYLREFNTNLLTLNEEKNDSTSIYNEMLLRRGNLLKVSDFLKYKDGTFEGGTSSSDKRKISSLVPKWCKNNCINCNLCAFICPHGVIKPFVLTESELNSSPLTKDDVIDLKNGTYFYLGLNTDNCTGCSLCSKICPGKNKEKALSMNKIEENTDKICDYLKENIKNETDLSKYTVKGLGFILPSLEFPGACAGCGETVYL
;
A
#
# COMPACT_ATOMS: atom_id res chain seq x y z
N LEU A 1 -29.65 0.55 21.70
CA LEU A 1 -28.48 1.46 21.68
C LEU A 1 -27.89 1.65 23.08
N VAL A 2 -28.72 1.94 24.11
CA VAL A 2 -28.26 2.10 25.50
C VAL A 2 -27.66 0.82 26.08
N ARG A 3 -28.23 -0.36 25.77
CA ARG A 3 -27.68 -1.66 26.19
C ARG A 3 -26.34 -1.99 25.49
N SER A 4 -26.20 -1.66 24.22
CA SER A 4 -24.95 -1.85 23.48
C SER A 4 -23.82 -0.98 24.04
N ARG A 5 -24.16 0.26 24.49
CA ARG A 5 -23.21 1.17 25.10
C ARG A 5 -22.70 0.62 26.46
N GLY A 6 -23.57 0.10 27.29
CA GLY A 6 -23.19 -0.50 28.58
C GLY A 6 -22.23 -1.69 28.41
N LEU A 7 -22.42 -2.52 27.39
CA LEU A 7 -21.48 -3.60 27.07
C LEU A 7 -20.11 -3.05 26.62
N GLY A 8 -20.10 -1.96 25.85
CA GLY A 8 -18.87 -1.28 25.45
C GLY A 8 -18.08 -0.75 26.66
N ASP A 9 -18.74 -0.15 27.61
CA ASP A 9 -18.11 0.35 28.83
C ASP A 9 -17.51 -0.78 29.67
N VAL A 10 -18.22 -1.89 29.85
CA VAL A 10 -17.73 -3.06 30.59
C VAL A 10 -16.50 -3.65 29.90
N TYR A 11 -16.58 -3.84 28.62
CA TYR A 11 -15.45 -4.38 27.83
C TYR A 11 -14.21 -3.47 27.91
N LYS A 12 -14.36 -2.18 27.73
CA LYS A 12 -13.27 -1.21 27.83
C LYS A 12 -12.64 -1.19 29.22
N ARG A 13 -13.45 -1.22 30.29
CA ARG A 13 -12.93 -1.33 31.65
C ARG A 13 -12.12 -2.60 31.86
N GLN A 14 -12.64 -3.75 31.44
CA GLN A 14 -11.93 -5.03 31.57
C GLN A 14 -10.63 -5.06 30.80
N MET A 15 -10.62 -4.53 29.60
CA MET A 15 -9.46 -4.56 28.70
C MET A 15 -8.33 -3.63 29.17
N TYR A 16 -8.67 -2.46 29.68
CA TYR A 16 -7.70 -1.41 29.99
C TYR A 16 -7.41 -1.23 31.49
N ILE A 17 -8.09 -1.95 32.39
CA ILE A 17 -7.91 -1.81 33.84
C ILE A 17 -6.46 -1.93 34.30
N LYS A 18 -5.69 -2.83 33.67
CA LYS A 18 -4.26 -3.03 33.96
C LYS A 18 -3.37 -1.89 33.50
N LYS A 19 -3.85 -1.00 32.64
CA LYS A 19 -3.10 0.14 32.11
C LYS A 19 -3.28 1.42 32.93
N GLY A 20 -4.15 1.39 33.92
CA GLY A 20 -4.42 2.49 34.82
C GLY A 20 -5.83 3.12 34.62
N PRO A 21 -6.34 3.78 35.66
CA PRO A 21 -7.67 4.38 35.66
C PRO A 21 -7.83 5.46 34.58
N ASP A 22 -6.78 6.27 34.36
CA ASP A 22 -6.82 7.38 33.39
C ASP A 22 -7.06 6.86 31.96
N VAL A 23 -6.41 5.76 31.58
CA VAL A 23 -6.59 5.12 30.27
C VAL A 23 -8.01 4.56 30.11
N VAL A 24 -8.57 4.03 31.17
CA VAL A 24 -9.97 3.54 31.20
C VAL A 24 -10.94 4.70 31.00
N GLU A 25 -10.74 5.79 31.72
CA GLU A 25 -11.60 6.97 31.68
C GLU A 25 -11.57 7.64 30.30
N GLU A 26 -10.40 7.83 29.69
CA GLU A 26 -10.28 8.35 28.34
C GLU A 26 -11.01 7.48 27.31
N ASN A 27 -10.88 6.15 27.40
CA ASN A 27 -11.60 5.25 26.51
C ASN A 27 -13.11 5.28 26.68
N ILE A 28 -13.62 5.48 27.90
CA ILE A 28 -15.04 5.66 28.16
C ILE A 28 -15.51 6.99 27.60
N LYS A 29 -14.77 8.07 27.83
CA LYS A 29 -15.10 9.40 27.31
C LYS A 29 -15.27 9.40 25.78
N VAL A 30 -14.46 8.62 25.04
CA VAL A 30 -14.64 8.46 23.59
C VAL A 30 -15.99 7.85 23.25
N LEU A 31 -16.44 6.84 24.03
CA LEU A 31 -17.76 6.24 23.83
C LEU A 31 -18.87 7.24 24.15
N ASP A 32 -18.72 8.04 25.20
CA ASP A 32 -19.69 9.07 25.58
C ASP A 32 -19.85 10.15 24.54
N LEU A 33 -18.74 10.61 23.98
CA LEU A 33 -18.74 11.64 22.95
C LEU A 33 -19.13 11.12 21.55
N SER A 34 -19.14 9.80 21.34
CA SER A 34 -19.37 9.23 20.00
C SER A 34 -20.69 9.67 19.37
N MET A 35 -21.74 9.83 20.20
CA MET A 35 -23.04 10.26 19.70
C MET A 35 -23.06 11.74 19.30
N ASP A 36 -22.28 12.59 19.97
CA ASP A 36 -22.20 14.02 19.68
C ASP A 36 -21.46 14.30 18.37
N TYR A 37 -20.63 13.35 17.92
CA TYR A 37 -19.90 13.42 16.66
C TYR A 37 -20.61 12.78 15.49
N LEU A 38 -21.79 12.18 15.68
CA LEU A 38 -22.61 11.69 14.60
C LEU A 38 -23.02 12.87 13.69
N ARG A 39 -22.90 12.66 12.40
CA ARG A 39 -23.35 13.61 11.39
C ARG A 39 -24.33 12.92 10.46
N GLU A 40 -25.42 13.59 10.18
CA GLU A 40 -26.34 13.16 9.15
C GLU A 40 -25.68 13.34 7.78
N PHE A 41 -25.71 12.31 6.98
CA PHE A 41 -25.14 12.33 5.63
C PHE A 41 -26.27 12.19 4.61
N ASN A 42 -26.37 13.17 3.72
CA ASN A 42 -27.35 13.13 2.66
C ASN A 42 -26.89 12.20 1.53
N THR A 43 -27.43 11.00 1.49
CA THR A 43 -27.11 9.96 0.51
C THR A 43 -27.51 10.35 -0.92
N ASN A 44 -28.41 11.31 -1.12
CA ASN A 44 -28.79 11.78 -2.46
C ASN A 44 -27.68 12.57 -3.17
N LEU A 45 -26.65 12.99 -2.43
CA LEU A 45 -25.44 13.61 -2.99
C LEU A 45 -24.42 12.56 -3.50
N LEU A 46 -24.63 11.29 -3.19
CA LEU A 46 -23.80 10.21 -3.72
C LEU A 46 -24.32 9.88 -5.13
N THR A 47 -23.73 10.48 -6.13
CA THR A 47 -23.78 9.90 -7.48
C THR A 47 -22.97 8.60 -7.43
N LEU A 48 -23.64 7.47 -7.29
CA LEU A 48 -23.04 6.17 -7.56
C LEU A 48 -22.71 6.19 -9.06
N ASN A 49 -21.48 6.54 -9.39
CA ASN A 49 -20.94 6.18 -10.69
C ASN A 49 -20.90 4.66 -10.67
N GLU A 50 -21.88 4.02 -11.27
CA GLU A 50 -21.74 2.62 -11.67
C GLU A 50 -20.61 2.64 -12.70
N GLU A 51 -19.39 2.40 -12.25
CA GLU A 51 -18.33 1.96 -13.15
C GLU A 51 -18.89 0.72 -13.82
N LYS A 52 -19.27 0.85 -15.08
CA LYS A 52 -19.54 -0.27 -15.95
C LYS A 52 -18.21 -0.99 -16.14
N ASN A 53 -17.87 -1.82 -15.17
CA ASN A 53 -16.83 -2.79 -15.34
C ASN A 53 -17.36 -3.80 -16.35
N ASP A 54 -17.01 -3.62 -17.61
CA ASP A 54 -17.33 -4.48 -18.75
C ASP A 54 -16.66 -5.88 -18.65
N SER A 55 -16.06 -6.22 -17.54
CA SER A 55 -15.46 -7.52 -17.37
C SER A 55 -16.45 -8.46 -16.66
N THR A 56 -16.97 -9.40 -17.42
CA THR A 56 -17.67 -10.61 -16.95
C THR A 56 -16.73 -11.57 -16.17
N SER A 57 -15.73 -11.02 -15.50
CA SER A 57 -14.81 -11.81 -14.68
C SER A 57 -15.52 -12.24 -13.39
N ILE A 58 -15.48 -13.53 -13.09
CA ILE A 58 -15.95 -14.09 -11.81
C ILE A 58 -15.33 -13.31 -10.64
N TYR A 59 -14.06 -12.95 -10.75
CA TYR A 59 -13.34 -12.18 -9.74
C TYR A 59 -14.00 -10.83 -9.47
N ASN A 60 -14.36 -10.08 -10.49
CA ASN A 60 -15.00 -8.77 -10.33
C ASN A 60 -16.39 -8.89 -9.70
N GLU A 61 -17.18 -9.88 -10.09
CA GLU A 61 -18.48 -10.13 -9.45
C GLU A 61 -18.34 -10.49 -7.97
N MET A 62 -17.29 -11.22 -7.60
CA MET A 62 -16.99 -11.54 -6.21
C MET A 62 -16.53 -10.30 -5.44
N LEU A 63 -15.68 -9.45 -6.01
CA LEU A 63 -15.26 -8.17 -5.40
C LEU A 63 -16.45 -7.24 -5.15
N LEU A 64 -17.38 -7.17 -6.09
CA LEU A 64 -18.62 -6.40 -5.97
C LEU A 64 -19.65 -7.06 -5.04
N ARG A 65 -19.29 -8.18 -4.39
CA ARG A 65 -20.17 -8.95 -3.52
C ARG A 65 -21.45 -9.45 -4.22
N ARG A 66 -21.35 -9.70 -5.53
CA ARG A 66 -22.43 -10.21 -6.39
C ARG A 66 -22.27 -11.69 -6.72
N GLY A 67 -21.52 -12.44 -5.94
CA GLY A 67 -21.28 -13.88 -6.16
C GLY A 67 -22.56 -14.73 -6.27
N ASN A 68 -23.68 -14.27 -5.69
CA ASN A 68 -24.99 -14.91 -5.82
C ASN A 68 -25.59 -14.82 -7.25
N LEU A 69 -25.06 -13.95 -8.10
CA LEU A 69 -25.47 -13.85 -9.52
C LEU A 69 -24.70 -14.81 -10.42
N LEU A 70 -23.58 -15.38 -9.93
CA LEU A 70 -22.76 -16.33 -10.65
C LEU A 70 -23.45 -17.71 -10.69
N LYS A 71 -23.40 -18.33 -11.85
CA LYS A 71 -23.91 -19.70 -12.05
C LYS A 71 -22.79 -20.72 -11.78
N VAL A 72 -23.15 -21.92 -11.37
CA VAL A 72 -22.17 -23.01 -11.20
C VAL A 72 -21.38 -23.26 -12.49
N SER A 73 -22.01 -23.10 -13.65
CA SER A 73 -21.35 -23.23 -14.97
C SER A 73 -20.21 -22.23 -15.18
N ASP A 74 -20.24 -21.09 -14.54
CA ASP A 74 -19.21 -20.06 -14.71
C ASP A 74 -17.87 -20.49 -14.08
N PHE A 75 -17.93 -21.44 -13.13
CA PHE A 75 -16.76 -22.03 -12.47
C PHE A 75 -16.17 -23.24 -13.20
N LEU A 76 -16.72 -23.68 -14.34
CA LEU A 76 -16.23 -24.86 -15.05
C LEU A 76 -14.75 -24.79 -15.44
N LYS A 77 -14.23 -23.62 -15.71
CA LYS A 77 -12.79 -23.43 -16.01
C LYS A 77 -11.89 -23.63 -14.79
N TYR A 78 -12.44 -23.59 -13.60
CA TYR A 78 -11.74 -23.74 -12.33
C TYR A 78 -12.06 -25.05 -11.61
N LYS A 79 -12.54 -26.07 -12.34
CA LYS A 79 -12.99 -27.36 -11.80
C LYS A 79 -11.91 -28.13 -11.02
N ASP A 80 -10.65 -27.84 -11.28
CA ASP A 80 -9.47 -28.41 -10.61
C ASP A 80 -9.04 -27.62 -9.36
N GLY A 81 -9.76 -26.55 -9.04
CA GLY A 81 -9.45 -25.67 -7.89
C GLY A 81 -8.36 -24.64 -8.16
N THR A 82 -7.78 -24.60 -9.37
CA THR A 82 -6.83 -23.55 -9.74
C THR A 82 -7.57 -22.26 -10.09
N PHE A 83 -7.00 -21.13 -9.72
CA PHE A 83 -7.49 -19.79 -10.05
C PHE A 83 -6.39 -18.97 -10.71
N GLU A 84 -6.76 -17.93 -11.44
CA GLU A 84 -5.80 -17.06 -12.12
C GLU A 84 -4.92 -16.33 -11.09
N GLY A 85 -3.61 -16.30 -11.31
CA GLY A 85 -2.69 -15.46 -10.55
C GLY A 85 -2.86 -13.99 -10.92
N GLY A 86 -2.27 -13.11 -10.10
CA GLY A 86 -2.23 -11.68 -10.41
C GLY A 86 -3.51 -10.89 -10.12
N THR A 87 -4.50 -11.49 -9.46
CA THR A 87 -5.79 -10.83 -9.20
C THR A 87 -5.68 -9.64 -8.25
N SER A 88 -4.64 -9.58 -7.40
CA SER A 88 -4.40 -8.45 -6.50
C SER A 88 -4.05 -7.15 -7.24
N SER A 89 -3.63 -7.22 -8.50
CA SER A 89 -3.34 -6.03 -9.32
C SER A 89 -4.59 -5.20 -9.60
N SER A 90 -5.76 -5.84 -9.64
CA SER A 90 -7.05 -5.18 -9.86
C SER A 90 -7.74 -4.74 -8.56
N ASP A 91 -7.33 -5.30 -7.42
CA ASP A 91 -7.91 -4.98 -6.10
C ASP A 91 -7.02 -3.99 -5.34
N LYS A 92 -6.99 -2.76 -5.80
CA LYS A 92 -6.23 -1.69 -5.16
C LYS A 92 -6.98 -1.14 -3.95
N ARG A 93 -6.29 -1.04 -2.82
CA ARG A 93 -6.90 -0.69 -1.52
C ARG A 93 -7.40 0.74 -1.46
N LYS A 94 -6.61 1.72 -1.90
CA LYS A 94 -6.91 3.16 -1.90
C LYS A 94 -7.44 3.70 -0.57
N ILE A 95 -6.96 3.16 0.55
CA ILE A 95 -7.48 3.45 1.89
C ILE A 95 -6.75 4.57 2.62
N SER A 96 -5.55 4.92 2.18
CA SER A 96 -4.74 5.91 2.86
C SER A 96 -5.04 7.33 2.37
N SER A 97 -5.25 8.25 3.31
CA SER A 97 -5.34 9.68 3.01
C SER A 97 -3.97 10.35 2.83
N LEU A 98 -2.92 9.75 3.39
CA LEU A 98 -1.54 10.23 3.29
C LEU A 98 -0.63 9.09 2.83
N VAL A 99 0.17 9.37 1.82
CA VAL A 99 1.10 8.42 1.20
C VAL A 99 2.52 8.99 1.20
N PRO A 100 3.56 8.14 1.08
CA PRO A 100 4.92 8.63 1.02
C PRO A 100 5.14 9.46 -0.25
N LYS A 101 5.77 10.62 -0.10
CA LYS A 101 6.32 11.42 -1.18
C LYS A 101 7.84 11.39 -1.08
N TRP A 102 8.51 11.14 -2.21
CA TRP A 102 9.95 11.03 -2.28
C TRP A 102 10.61 12.33 -2.72
N CYS A 103 11.63 12.75 -1.97
CA CYS A 103 12.53 13.83 -2.31
C CYS A 103 13.92 13.26 -2.64
N LYS A 104 14.27 13.21 -3.93
CA LYS A 104 15.52 12.62 -4.42
C LYS A 104 16.77 13.28 -3.81
N ASN A 105 16.73 14.59 -3.59
CA ASN A 105 17.90 15.35 -3.11
C ASN A 105 18.34 14.93 -1.71
N ASN A 106 17.41 14.47 -0.89
CA ASN A 106 17.63 14.02 0.47
C ASN A 106 17.82 12.49 0.55
N CYS A 107 17.73 11.78 -0.57
CA CYS A 107 17.84 10.33 -0.61
C CYS A 107 19.30 9.87 -0.72
N ILE A 108 19.68 8.89 0.10
CA ILE A 108 20.99 8.24 0.07
C ILE A 108 20.94 6.84 -0.55
N ASN A 109 19.85 6.49 -1.22
CA ASN A 109 19.58 5.21 -1.88
C ASN A 109 19.89 3.95 -1.02
N CYS A 110 19.58 3.99 0.27
CA CYS A 110 19.86 2.90 1.22
C CYS A 110 18.84 1.75 1.19
N ASN A 111 17.68 1.92 0.56
CA ASN A 111 16.57 0.98 0.44
C ASN A 111 15.90 0.53 1.76
N LEU A 112 16.23 1.15 2.90
CA LEU A 112 15.57 0.83 4.19
C LEU A 112 14.05 1.00 4.15
N CYS A 113 13.56 1.99 3.40
CA CYS A 113 12.13 2.24 3.24
C CYS A 113 11.43 1.11 2.46
N ALA A 114 12.07 0.54 1.46
CA ALA A 114 11.57 -0.61 0.72
C ALA A 114 11.55 -1.86 1.61
N PHE A 115 12.63 -2.08 2.36
CA PHE A 115 12.77 -3.22 3.27
C PHE A 115 11.73 -3.24 4.39
N ILE A 116 11.40 -2.08 4.98
CA ILE A 116 10.45 -1.99 6.10
C ILE A 116 8.98 -2.00 5.65
N CYS A 117 8.70 -1.78 4.37
CA CYS A 117 7.32 -1.63 3.90
C CYS A 117 6.56 -2.96 3.96
N PRO A 118 5.52 -3.10 4.82
CA PRO A 118 4.83 -4.37 5.00
C PRO A 118 4.01 -4.81 3.77
N HIS A 119 3.73 -3.86 2.86
CA HIS A 119 2.95 -4.12 1.65
C HIS A 119 3.78 -4.03 0.37
N GLY A 120 5.10 -3.85 0.47
CA GLY A 120 5.98 -3.80 -0.70
C GLY A 120 5.68 -2.67 -1.70
N VAL A 121 5.01 -1.60 -1.25
CA VAL A 121 4.59 -0.49 -2.13
C VAL A 121 5.73 0.44 -2.53
N ILE A 122 6.89 0.31 -1.90
CA ILE A 122 8.09 1.08 -2.21
C ILE A 122 9.07 0.17 -2.92
N LYS A 123 9.37 0.48 -4.16
CA LYS A 123 10.24 -0.34 -5.02
C LYS A 123 11.37 0.51 -5.57
N PRO A 124 12.63 0.25 -5.18
CA PRO A 124 13.77 0.91 -5.78
C PRO A 124 14.08 0.31 -7.17
N PHE A 125 14.45 1.17 -8.10
CA PHE A 125 14.84 0.81 -9.46
C PHE A 125 16.21 1.36 -9.77
N VAL A 126 16.98 0.58 -10.54
CA VAL A 126 18.21 1.01 -11.20
C VAL A 126 17.98 0.93 -12.70
N LEU A 127 18.13 2.06 -13.37
CA LEU A 127 17.91 2.17 -14.80
C LEU A 127 19.24 2.43 -15.51
N THR A 128 19.45 1.81 -16.64
CA THR A 128 20.46 2.21 -17.61
C THR A 128 20.04 3.49 -18.34
N GLU A 129 20.95 4.13 -19.04
CA GLU A 129 20.60 5.34 -19.81
C GLU A 129 19.58 5.05 -20.92
N SER A 130 19.64 3.88 -21.54
CA SER A 130 18.66 3.45 -22.54
C SER A 130 17.27 3.24 -21.93
N GLU A 131 17.19 2.60 -20.77
CA GLU A 131 15.93 2.39 -20.06
C GLU A 131 15.34 3.72 -19.56
N LEU A 132 16.18 4.64 -19.08
CA LEU A 132 15.71 5.97 -18.68
C LEU A 132 15.11 6.72 -19.88
N ASN A 133 15.78 6.72 -21.03
CA ASN A 133 15.31 7.41 -22.23
C ASN A 133 14.00 6.83 -22.80
N SER A 134 13.73 5.54 -22.56
CA SER A 134 12.47 4.88 -22.95
C SER A 134 11.37 4.99 -21.92
N SER A 135 11.68 5.45 -20.70
CA SER A 135 10.74 5.56 -19.60
C SER A 135 10.02 6.93 -19.58
N PRO A 136 8.93 7.06 -18.83
CA PRO A 136 8.27 8.34 -18.61
C PRO A 136 9.06 9.29 -17.68
N LEU A 137 10.24 8.88 -17.21
CA LEU A 137 11.09 9.65 -16.31
C LEU A 137 12.07 10.53 -17.07
N THR A 138 12.49 11.60 -16.46
CA THR A 138 13.55 12.50 -16.92
C THR A 138 14.79 12.41 -16.02
N LYS A 139 15.92 12.99 -16.46
CA LYS A 139 17.11 13.10 -15.60
C LYS A 139 16.86 13.90 -14.31
N ASP A 140 15.82 14.73 -14.32
CA ASP A 140 15.43 15.50 -13.14
C ASP A 140 14.63 14.69 -12.12
N ASP A 141 14.15 13.51 -12.49
CA ASP A 141 13.37 12.64 -11.59
C ASP A 141 14.24 11.60 -10.87
N VAL A 142 15.44 11.36 -11.34
CA VAL A 142 16.32 10.26 -10.91
C VAL A 142 17.58 10.78 -10.17
N ILE A 143 18.26 9.87 -9.47
CA ILE A 143 19.58 10.12 -8.87
C ILE A 143 20.62 9.47 -9.77
N ASP A 144 21.60 10.25 -10.27
CA ASP A 144 22.73 9.73 -11.00
C ASP A 144 23.69 8.97 -10.07
N LEU A 145 23.94 7.69 -10.35
CA LEU A 145 24.85 6.85 -9.58
C LEU A 145 26.31 6.95 -10.05
N LYS A 146 26.60 7.81 -11.04
CA LYS A 146 27.94 8.10 -11.61
C LYS A 146 28.65 6.89 -12.23
N ASN A 147 27.96 5.81 -12.49
CA ASN A 147 28.45 4.61 -13.18
C ASN A 147 27.67 4.31 -14.47
N GLY A 148 26.97 5.30 -15.02
CA GLY A 148 26.10 5.14 -16.19
C GLY A 148 24.74 4.57 -15.86
N THR A 149 24.38 4.47 -14.57
CA THR A 149 23.05 4.07 -14.12
C THR A 149 22.40 5.13 -13.27
N TYR A 150 21.07 5.04 -13.18
CA TYR A 150 20.23 6.01 -12.48
C TYR A 150 19.32 5.31 -11.47
N PHE A 151 19.16 5.90 -10.32
CA PHE A 151 18.29 5.38 -9.26
C PHE A 151 16.97 6.13 -9.22
N TYR A 152 15.88 5.38 -9.12
CA TYR A 152 14.53 5.90 -8.87
C TYR A 152 13.82 5.11 -7.77
N LEU A 153 13.04 5.79 -6.97
CA LEU A 153 12.22 5.15 -5.93
C LEU A 153 10.75 5.14 -6.36
N GLY A 154 10.31 4.02 -6.92
CA GLY A 154 8.92 3.81 -7.32
C GLY A 154 8.00 3.67 -6.10
N LEU A 155 6.84 4.30 -6.17
CA LEU A 155 5.84 4.30 -5.11
C LEU A 155 4.51 3.85 -5.69
N ASN A 156 3.96 2.73 -5.18
CA ASN A 156 2.60 2.30 -5.48
C ASN A 156 1.65 2.78 -4.38
N THR A 157 1.14 3.99 -4.54
CA THR A 157 0.38 4.69 -3.51
C THR A 157 -1.01 4.11 -3.30
N ASP A 158 -1.60 3.50 -4.33
CA ASP A 158 -2.91 2.84 -4.28
C ASP A 158 -2.95 1.66 -3.29
N ASN A 159 -1.81 0.99 -3.09
CA ASN A 159 -1.68 -0.11 -2.14
C ASN A 159 -1.12 0.31 -0.77
N CYS A 160 -0.83 1.60 -0.59
CA CYS A 160 -0.31 2.13 0.66
C CYS A 160 -1.39 2.16 1.75
N THR A 161 -1.02 1.77 2.98
CA THR A 161 -1.90 1.84 4.17
C THR A 161 -1.64 3.05 5.05
N GLY A 162 -0.70 3.93 4.69
CA GLY A 162 -0.39 5.14 5.45
C GLY A 162 0.29 4.92 6.80
N CYS A 163 0.89 3.75 7.04
CA CYS A 163 1.50 3.40 8.34
C CYS A 163 2.71 4.25 8.74
N SER A 164 3.25 5.07 7.85
CA SER A 164 4.37 5.99 8.06
C SER A 164 5.71 5.34 8.44
N LEU A 165 5.85 4.02 8.42
CA LEU A 165 7.11 3.33 8.78
C LEU A 165 8.27 3.78 7.89
N CYS A 166 8.05 3.90 6.58
CA CYS A 166 9.07 4.33 5.62
C CYS A 166 9.61 5.72 5.91
N SER A 167 8.75 6.66 6.27
CA SER A 167 9.14 8.02 6.65
C SER A 167 9.87 8.05 8.01
N LYS A 168 9.46 7.19 8.96
CA LYS A 168 10.11 7.11 10.29
C LYS A 168 11.52 6.57 10.21
N ILE A 169 11.74 5.49 9.44
CA ILE A 169 13.05 4.83 9.33
C ILE A 169 14.02 5.57 8.41
N CYS A 170 13.52 6.46 7.54
CA CYS A 170 14.37 7.16 6.58
C CYS A 170 15.44 7.99 7.28
N PRO A 171 16.75 7.70 7.08
CA PRO A 171 17.82 8.47 7.67
C PRO A 171 17.98 9.83 6.98
N GLY A 172 17.68 9.88 5.69
CA GLY A 172 17.86 11.06 4.86
C GLY A 172 19.31 11.49 4.70
N LYS A 173 19.51 12.69 4.17
CA LYS A 173 20.79 13.35 4.01
C LYS A 173 20.81 14.60 4.89
N ASN A 174 21.91 14.84 5.63
CA ASN A 174 22.04 16.00 6.52
C ASN A 174 20.89 16.15 7.54
N LYS A 175 20.36 15.04 8.05
CA LYS A 175 19.19 14.96 8.94
C LYS A 175 17.85 15.35 8.29
N GLU A 176 17.81 15.62 7.00
CA GLU A 176 16.58 15.85 6.25
C GLU A 176 16.10 14.56 5.61
N LYS A 177 14.89 14.14 5.95
CA LYS A 177 14.31 12.89 5.44
C LYS A 177 14.00 12.99 3.95
N ALA A 178 14.28 11.89 3.23
CA ALA A 178 13.90 11.75 1.82
C ALA A 178 12.44 11.36 1.62
N LEU A 179 11.75 10.89 2.66
CA LEU A 179 10.35 10.50 2.60
C LEU A 179 9.54 11.27 3.63
N SER A 180 8.48 11.90 3.16
CA SER A 180 7.45 12.58 3.96
C SER A 180 6.07 12.03 3.59
N MET A 181 5.11 12.11 4.52
CA MET A 181 3.74 11.67 4.25
C MET A 181 2.93 12.85 3.73
N ASN A 182 2.38 12.74 2.54
CA ASN A 182 1.63 13.79 1.84
C ASN A 182 0.33 13.24 1.26
N LYS A 183 -0.55 14.12 0.80
CA LYS A 183 -1.74 13.72 0.03
C LYS A 183 -1.31 13.02 -1.25
N ILE A 184 -2.15 12.11 -1.74
CA ILE A 184 -1.92 11.36 -2.98
C ILE A 184 -1.76 12.32 -4.15
N GLU A 185 -0.72 12.12 -4.95
CA GLU A 185 -0.49 12.81 -6.22
C GLU A 185 -0.86 11.86 -7.37
N GLU A 186 -1.45 12.41 -8.42
CA GLU A 186 -1.82 11.63 -9.59
C GLU A 186 -0.60 11.08 -10.34
N ASN A 187 -0.75 9.93 -10.99
CA ASN A 187 0.23 9.26 -11.86
C ASN A 187 1.44 8.59 -11.19
N THR A 188 1.63 8.67 -9.88
CA THR A 188 2.77 7.99 -9.20
C THR A 188 2.75 6.48 -9.41
N ASP A 189 1.57 5.88 -9.32
CA ASP A 189 1.37 4.45 -9.51
C ASP A 189 1.65 4.00 -10.94
N LYS A 190 1.24 4.77 -11.94
CA LYS A 190 1.47 4.45 -13.37
C LYS A 190 2.96 4.39 -13.71
N ILE A 191 3.74 5.28 -13.13
CA ILE A 191 5.20 5.27 -13.31
C ILE A 191 5.78 3.99 -12.68
N CYS A 192 5.37 3.67 -11.45
CA CYS A 192 5.84 2.47 -10.75
C CYS A 192 5.47 1.19 -11.51
N ASP A 193 4.25 1.09 -12.02
CA ASP A 193 3.77 -0.06 -12.79
C ASP A 193 4.55 -0.19 -14.10
N TYR A 194 4.78 0.92 -14.84
CA TYR A 194 5.62 0.92 -16.04
C TYR A 194 7.04 0.41 -15.77
N LEU A 195 7.67 0.91 -14.70
CA LEU A 195 9.04 0.51 -14.36
C LEU A 195 9.11 -0.97 -13.96
N LYS A 196 8.12 -1.48 -13.24
CA LYS A 196 8.02 -2.88 -12.83
C LYS A 196 7.96 -3.83 -14.04
N GLU A 197 7.28 -3.42 -15.11
CA GLU A 197 7.09 -4.23 -16.30
C GLU A 197 8.29 -4.14 -17.28
N ASN A 198 8.96 -2.99 -17.35
CA ASN A 198 9.90 -2.69 -18.43
C ASN A 198 11.37 -2.61 -17.98
N ILE A 199 11.65 -2.49 -16.67
CA ILE A 199 13.03 -2.36 -16.18
C ILE A 199 13.52 -3.67 -15.59
N LYS A 200 14.70 -4.11 -16.03
CA LYS A 200 15.31 -5.35 -15.55
C LYS A 200 15.83 -5.25 -14.12
N ASN A 201 16.09 -4.03 -13.64
CA ASN A 201 16.57 -3.72 -12.29
C ASN A 201 17.88 -4.46 -11.92
N GLU A 202 18.77 -4.60 -12.88
CA GLU A 202 20.05 -5.29 -12.70
C GLU A 202 21.01 -4.44 -11.85
N THR A 203 21.63 -5.05 -10.87
CA THR A 203 22.61 -4.40 -9.99
C THR A 203 23.70 -5.38 -9.57
N ASP A 204 24.94 -4.88 -9.44
CA ASP A 204 26.08 -5.66 -8.92
C ASP A 204 26.05 -5.82 -7.40
N LEU A 205 25.06 -5.25 -6.72
CA LEU A 205 24.95 -5.31 -5.28
C LEU A 205 24.54 -6.72 -4.81
N SER A 206 25.20 -7.20 -3.77
CA SER A 206 24.86 -8.50 -3.19
C SER A 206 23.44 -8.52 -2.66
N LYS A 207 22.65 -9.50 -3.10
CA LYS A 207 21.28 -9.76 -2.62
C LYS A 207 21.19 -10.08 -1.12
N TYR A 208 22.31 -10.33 -0.47
CA TYR A 208 22.36 -10.60 0.99
C TYR A 208 22.57 -9.32 1.82
N THR A 209 22.54 -8.16 1.20
CA THR A 209 22.54 -6.86 1.89
C THR A 209 21.16 -6.22 1.81
N VAL A 210 20.79 -5.42 2.82
CA VAL A 210 19.50 -4.68 2.81
C VAL A 210 19.35 -3.85 1.54
N LYS A 211 20.43 -3.20 1.11
CA LYS A 211 20.42 -2.38 -0.09
C LYS A 211 20.21 -3.21 -1.36
N GLY A 212 20.93 -4.32 -1.51
CA GLY A 212 20.82 -5.20 -2.67
C GLY A 212 19.48 -5.96 -2.70
N LEU A 213 19.02 -6.44 -1.53
CA LEU A 213 17.72 -7.11 -1.41
C LEU A 213 16.57 -6.19 -1.87
N GLY A 214 16.65 -4.90 -1.58
CA GLY A 214 15.63 -3.94 -1.98
C GLY A 214 15.40 -3.84 -3.50
N PHE A 215 16.39 -4.21 -4.33
CA PHE A 215 16.26 -4.22 -5.79
C PHE A 215 15.63 -5.49 -6.36
N ILE A 216 15.51 -6.55 -5.55
CA ILE A 216 14.85 -7.77 -5.99
C ILE A 216 13.34 -7.53 -5.97
N LEU A 217 12.72 -7.62 -7.13
CA LEU A 217 11.27 -7.60 -7.22
C LEU A 217 10.74 -8.96 -6.76
N PRO A 218 9.84 -9.01 -5.77
CA PRO A 218 9.25 -10.27 -5.35
C PRO A 218 8.44 -10.89 -6.49
N SER A 219 8.44 -12.23 -6.56
CA SER A 219 7.64 -12.96 -7.54
C SER A 219 6.14 -12.80 -7.33
N LEU A 220 5.74 -12.55 -6.10
CA LEU A 220 4.36 -12.23 -5.74
C LEU A 220 4.10 -10.74 -5.84
N GLU A 221 2.88 -10.42 -6.15
CA GLU A 221 2.37 -9.06 -6.14
C GLU A 221 2.32 -8.48 -4.72
N PHE A 222 1.84 -7.24 -4.64
CA PHE A 222 1.71 -6.57 -3.34
C PHE A 222 0.89 -7.41 -2.37
N PRO A 223 1.39 -7.68 -1.16
CA PRO A 223 0.62 -8.43 -0.18
C PRO A 223 -0.70 -7.75 0.11
N GLY A 224 -1.80 -8.38 -0.27
CA GLY A 224 -3.16 -7.89 -0.04
C GLY A 224 -3.62 -8.02 1.40
N ALA A 225 -2.94 -8.82 2.22
CA ALA A 225 -3.26 -9.03 3.62
C ALA A 225 -2.89 -7.84 4.50
N CYS A 226 -3.35 -7.82 5.74
CA CYS A 226 -2.95 -6.81 6.72
C CYS A 226 -1.45 -6.90 7.04
N ALA A 227 -0.86 -5.78 7.49
CA ALA A 227 0.52 -5.74 7.93
C ALA A 227 0.79 -6.82 8.99
N GLY A 228 1.83 -7.61 8.80
CA GLY A 228 2.16 -8.72 9.68
C GLY A 228 1.49 -10.06 9.33
N CYS A 229 0.81 -10.18 8.19
CA CYS A 229 0.46 -11.48 7.66
C CYS A 229 1.74 -12.25 7.32
N GLY A 230 2.08 -13.26 8.14
CA GLY A 230 3.36 -13.93 8.11
C GLY A 230 3.67 -14.65 6.80
N GLU A 231 2.66 -15.11 6.07
CA GLU A 231 2.84 -15.93 4.89
C GLU A 231 3.32 -15.16 3.66
N THR A 232 2.92 -13.89 3.51
CA THR A 232 3.33 -13.08 2.36
C THR A 232 4.77 -12.59 2.41
N VAL A 233 5.42 -12.69 3.56
CA VAL A 233 6.83 -12.29 3.73
C VAL A 233 7.80 -13.38 3.26
N TYR A 234 7.35 -14.63 3.23
CA TYR A 234 8.19 -15.80 2.90
C TYR A 234 8.01 -16.28 1.44
N LEU A 235 7.03 -15.77 0.75
CA LEU A 235 6.72 -16.08 -0.64
C LEU A 235 7.31 -15.02 -1.57
#